data_829b07dd0f7d2ccd24adfc8ef147923e
#
_entry.id   829b07dd0f7d2ccd24adfc8ef147923e
#
_cell.length_a   1.000
_cell.length_b   1.000
_cell.length_c   1.000
_cell.angle_alpha   90.00
_cell.angle_beta   90.00
_cell.angle_gamma   90.00
#
_symmetry.space_group_name_H-M   'P 1'
#
loop_
_entity.id
_entity.type
_entity.pdbx_description
1 polymer ?
#
loop_
_entity_poly.entity_id
_entity_poly.type
_entity_poly.pdbx_seq_one_letter_code
_entity_poly.pdbx_strand_id
1 'polypeptide(L)'
;SMDTAKGIGIVIANPDFADIRSLEGVAPTKNKSVPIFAVPTTAGTAAEVTINYVITDVEKNRKMVCVDPKDIPVVAFVDPEMMSSMPKGLTAATGMDALTHAIEGYITAAAWELSDMFHLKAIEIISRSLRGAVANTPEGRADMALGQYVAGMGFSNVGLGIVHSMAHPLGALYDTPHGVANAIILPTVMEYNAEATGEKYREIARAMGVKGVDDMTQEEYRKAAVDAVRQLSIDVGIPTNLKDIVKPEDIPFLAQSAYDDACRPGNPKETSVEDITKLYESLI
;
A
#
# COMPACT_ATOMS: atom_id res chain seq x y z
N SER A 1 8.48 -2.88 13.42
CA SER A 1 8.30 -2.99 14.89
C SER A 1 6.84 -3.12 15.30
N MET A 2 5.90 -2.41 14.66
CA MET A 2 4.47 -2.54 14.99
C MET A 2 3.94 -3.93 14.62
N ASP A 3 4.26 -4.44 13.44
CA ASP A 3 3.91 -5.80 13.02
C ASP A 3 4.49 -6.87 13.95
N THR A 4 5.72 -6.67 14.41
CA THR A 4 6.34 -7.55 15.40
C THR A 4 5.56 -7.54 16.72
N ALA A 5 5.13 -6.36 17.18
CA ALA A 5 4.34 -6.23 18.40
C ALA A 5 2.96 -6.92 18.26
N LYS A 6 2.30 -6.78 17.11
CA LYS A 6 1.08 -7.50 16.78
C LYS A 6 1.30 -9.02 16.83
N GLY A 7 2.31 -9.53 16.10
CA GLY A 7 2.64 -10.95 16.11
C GLY A 7 2.92 -11.50 17.51
N ILE A 8 3.67 -10.77 18.33
CA ILE A 8 3.92 -11.15 19.72
C ILE A 8 2.61 -11.17 20.53
N GLY A 9 1.80 -10.13 20.40
CA GLY A 9 0.56 -9.98 21.16
C GLY A 9 -0.46 -11.07 20.88
N ILE A 10 -0.62 -11.43 19.59
CA ILE A 10 -1.57 -12.47 19.20
C ILE A 10 -1.10 -13.87 19.60
N VAL A 11 0.20 -14.16 19.49
CA VAL A 11 0.78 -15.46 19.91
C VAL A 11 0.69 -15.65 21.42
N ILE A 12 0.96 -14.61 22.21
CA ILE A 12 0.81 -14.68 23.69
C ILE A 12 -0.62 -15.08 24.08
N ALA A 13 -1.62 -14.50 23.40
CA ALA A 13 -3.04 -14.79 23.66
C ALA A 13 -3.52 -16.13 23.08
N ASN A 14 -2.75 -16.69 22.12
CA ASN A 14 -3.07 -17.91 21.40
C ASN A 14 -1.83 -18.83 21.30
N PRO A 15 -1.38 -19.44 22.40
CA PRO A 15 -0.12 -20.19 22.46
C PRO A 15 -0.08 -21.43 21.56
N ASP A 16 -1.23 -21.94 21.11
CA ASP A 16 -1.30 -23.01 20.12
C ASP A 16 -0.66 -22.62 18.76
N PHE A 17 -0.47 -21.33 18.53
CA PHE A 17 0.15 -20.74 17.32
C PHE A 17 1.53 -20.16 17.60
N ALA A 18 2.33 -20.78 18.44
CA ALA A 18 3.67 -20.32 18.82
C ALA A 18 4.63 -20.18 17.61
N ASP A 19 4.45 -21.00 16.58
CA ASP A 19 5.09 -20.76 15.28
C ASP A 19 4.27 -19.75 14.47
N ILE A 20 4.77 -18.53 14.37
CA ILE A 20 4.09 -17.42 13.67
C ILE A 20 3.76 -17.74 12.20
N ARG A 21 4.46 -18.68 11.57
CA ARG A 21 4.20 -19.12 10.19
C ARG A 21 2.82 -19.77 10.04
N SER A 22 2.28 -20.33 11.11
CA SER A 22 0.93 -20.90 11.12
C SER A 22 -0.19 -19.86 11.05
N LEU A 23 0.14 -18.57 11.19
CA LEU A 23 -0.80 -17.45 11.13
C LEU A 23 -0.79 -16.72 9.77
N GLU A 24 -0.05 -17.24 8.78
CA GLU A 24 -0.07 -16.67 7.42
C GLU A 24 -1.47 -16.78 6.80
N GLY A 25 -1.90 -15.72 6.11
CA GLY A 25 -3.24 -15.57 5.56
C GLY A 25 -4.25 -15.18 6.65
N VAL A 26 -5.49 -15.64 6.54
CA VAL A 26 -6.52 -15.36 7.54
C VAL A 26 -6.29 -16.24 8.77
N ALA A 27 -5.88 -15.61 9.86
CA ALA A 27 -5.48 -16.30 11.07
C ALA A 27 -6.65 -17.01 11.77
N PRO A 28 -6.48 -18.28 12.14
CA PRO A 28 -7.53 -19.07 12.81
C PRO A 28 -7.56 -18.87 14.34
N THR A 29 -7.07 -17.75 14.85
CA THR A 29 -6.97 -17.46 16.28
C THR A 29 -8.36 -17.39 16.95
N LYS A 30 -8.43 -17.72 18.23
CA LYS A 30 -9.67 -17.69 19.01
C LYS A 30 -9.75 -16.47 19.91
N ASN A 31 -8.64 -16.10 20.52
CA ASN A 31 -8.56 -15.03 21.50
C ASN A 31 -8.06 -13.73 20.87
N LYS A 32 -8.54 -12.59 21.38
CA LYS A 32 -7.98 -11.28 21.04
C LYS A 32 -6.53 -11.20 21.48
N SER A 33 -5.71 -10.47 20.73
CA SER A 33 -4.36 -10.09 21.12
C SER A 33 -4.35 -9.39 22.48
N VAL A 34 -3.20 -9.39 23.14
CA VAL A 34 -3.01 -8.49 24.29
C VAL A 34 -3.26 -7.04 23.85
N PRO A 35 -3.74 -6.17 24.75
CA PRO A 35 -4.01 -4.77 24.39
C PRO A 35 -2.76 -4.08 23.82
N ILE A 36 -2.84 -3.58 22.60
CA ILE A 36 -1.79 -2.85 21.91
C ILE A 36 -2.19 -1.36 21.85
N PHE A 37 -1.28 -0.49 22.29
CA PHE A 37 -1.37 0.97 22.14
C PHE A 37 -0.34 1.37 21.10
N ALA A 38 -0.79 1.88 19.98
CA ALA A 38 0.08 2.17 18.84
C ALA A 38 0.36 3.67 18.73
N VAL A 39 1.64 4.02 18.56
CA VAL A 39 2.10 5.39 18.27
C VAL A 39 2.91 5.34 16.97
N PRO A 40 2.31 5.65 15.82
CA PRO A 40 3.03 5.60 14.55
C PRO A 40 4.07 6.71 14.47
N THR A 41 5.25 6.36 13.97
CA THR A 41 6.36 7.29 13.69
C THR A 41 6.62 7.45 12.19
N THR A 42 5.78 6.84 11.36
CA THR A 42 5.77 6.97 9.90
C THR A 42 4.34 7.22 9.42
N ALA A 43 4.20 7.93 8.30
CA ALA A 43 2.93 8.17 7.65
C ALA A 43 2.84 7.35 6.35
N GLY A 44 2.47 6.08 6.45
CA GLY A 44 2.45 5.16 5.30
C GLY A 44 1.60 3.92 5.52
N THR A 45 2.07 2.99 6.34
CA THR A 45 1.54 1.63 6.48
C THR A 45 0.18 1.53 7.17
N ALA A 46 -0.20 2.53 7.96
CA ALA A 46 -1.40 2.52 8.80
C ALA A 46 -1.52 1.28 9.71
N ALA A 47 -0.38 0.69 10.13
CA ALA A 47 -0.37 -0.53 10.95
C ALA A 47 -1.08 -0.35 12.30
N GLU A 48 -1.25 0.89 12.74
CA GLU A 48 -1.98 1.26 13.97
C GLU A 48 -3.50 1.10 13.85
N VAL A 49 -4.05 0.91 12.64
CA VAL A 49 -5.50 0.81 12.41
C VAL A 49 -5.91 -0.41 11.59
N THR A 50 -4.94 -1.21 11.14
CA THR A 50 -5.19 -2.33 10.23
C THR A 50 -5.24 -3.68 10.94
N ILE A 51 -5.97 -4.65 10.34
CA ILE A 51 -6.00 -6.05 10.75
C ILE A 51 -4.77 -6.83 10.31
N ASN A 52 -3.91 -6.23 9.48
CA ASN A 52 -2.78 -6.90 8.87
C ASN A 52 -1.50 -6.69 9.70
N TYR A 53 -0.62 -7.67 9.66
CA TYR A 53 0.79 -7.55 10.03
C TYR A 53 1.63 -8.43 9.11
N VAL A 54 2.84 -7.96 8.78
CA VAL A 54 3.71 -8.61 7.80
C VAL A 54 5.00 -9.05 8.47
N ILE A 55 5.27 -10.35 8.39
CA ILE A 55 6.46 -10.99 8.97
C ILE A 55 7.31 -11.57 7.84
N THR A 56 8.64 -11.40 7.93
CA THR A 56 9.55 -12.01 6.96
C THR A 56 9.86 -13.44 7.38
N ASP A 57 9.52 -14.42 6.54
CA ASP A 57 10.01 -15.78 6.62
C ASP A 57 11.41 -15.83 6.00
N VAL A 58 12.42 -15.85 6.84
CA VAL A 58 13.82 -15.83 6.41
C VAL A 58 14.27 -17.15 5.78
N GLU A 59 13.59 -18.27 6.10
CA GLU A 59 13.90 -19.57 5.51
C GLU A 59 13.42 -19.66 4.06
N LYS A 60 12.24 -19.08 3.79
CA LYS A 60 11.64 -19.04 2.45
C LYS A 60 11.93 -17.76 1.68
N ASN A 61 12.64 -16.82 2.29
CA ASN A 61 12.99 -15.51 1.74
C ASN A 61 11.77 -14.77 1.17
N ARG A 62 10.67 -14.72 1.94
CA ARG A 62 9.42 -14.06 1.52
C ARG A 62 8.72 -13.33 2.64
N LYS A 63 7.89 -12.37 2.28
CA LYS A 63 6.97 -11.68 3.20
C LYS A 63 5.71 -12.53 3.39
N MET A 64 5.35 -12.79 4.64
CA MET A 64 4.09 -13.43 5.02
C MET A 64 3.11 -12.36 5.46
N VAL A 65 1.97 -12.27 4.81
CA VAL A 65 0.88 -11.39 5.22
C VAL A 65 -0.04 -12.18 6.15
N CYS A 66 -0.16 -11.72 7.39
CA CYS A 66 -1.07 -12.26 8.38
C CYS A 66 -2.27 -11.30 8.55
N VAL A 67 -3.48 -11.84 8.60
CA VAL A 67 -4.72 -11.06 8.66
C VAL A 67 -5.54 -11.53 9.85
N ASP A 68 -5.66 -10.71 10.89
CA ASP A 68 -6.43 -11.05 12.08
C ASP A 68 -7.17 -9.83 12.67
N PRO A 69 -8.52 -9.77 12.55
CA PRO A 69 -9.32 -8.70 13.16
C PRO A 69 -9.17 -8.59 14.68
N LYS A 70 -8.66 -9.65 15.35
CA LYS A 70 -8.43 -9.69 16.79
C LYS A 70 -7.12 -9.02 17.22
N ASP A 71 -6.32 -8.59 16.24
CA ASP A 71 -4.99 -8.00 16.45
C ASP A 71 -4.91 -6.49 16.13
N ILE A 72 -6.05 -5.86 15.88
CA ILE A 72 -6.10 -4.39 15.73
C ILE A 72 -5.72 -3.74 17.06
N PRO A 73 -4.81 -2.74 17.06
CA PRO A 73 -4.52 -1.93 18.25
C PRO A 73 -5.79 -1.33 18.87
N VAL A 74 -5.90 -1.37 20.19
CA VAL A 74 -7.07 -0.85 20.90
C VAL A 74 -7.12 0.66 20.96
N VAL A 75 -5.97 1.32 20.84
CA VAL A 75 -5.81 2.79 20.74
C VAL A 75 -4.66 3.11 19.80
N ALA A 76 -4.88 4.08 18.92
CA ALA A 76 -3.85 4.70 18.09
C ALA A 76 -3.67 6.17 18.49
N PHE A 77 -2.46 6.59 18.82
CA PHE A 77 -2.08 7.98 19.06
C PHE A 77 -1.38 8.52 17.83
N VAL A 78 -2.15 9.10 16.91
CA VAL A 78 -1.66 9.62 15.63
C VAL A 78 -1.21 11.07 15.82
N ASP A 79 0.04 11.23 16.25
CA ASP A 79 0.64 12.54 16.52
C ASP A 79 1.65 12.88 15.40
N PRO A 80 1.42 13.93 14.61
CA PRO A 80 2.32 14.32 13.53
C PRO A 80 3.72 14.72 14.02
N GLU A 81 3.90 15.13 15.28
CA GLU A 81 5.22 15.42 15.84
C GLU A 81 6.09 14.17 15.91
N MET A 82 5.51 12.99 16.20
CA MET A 82 6.21 11.72 16.21
C MET A 82 6.74 11.30 14.82
N MET A 83 6.22 11.90 13.76
CA MET A 83 6.60 11.67 12.37
C MET A 83 7.54 12.75 11.81
N SER A 84 7.75 13.86 12.53
CA SER A 84 8.48 15.04 12.04
C SER A 84 9.97 14.81 11.79
N SER A 85 10.55 13.79 12.43
CA SER A 85 11.96 13.42 12.27
C SER A 85 12.24 12.51 11.07
N MET A 86 11.21 12.06 10.34
CA MET A 86 11.43 11.23 9.14
C MET A 86 12.26 11.97 8.09
N PRO A 87 13.34 11.35 7.55
CA PRO A 87 14.08 11.88 6.40
C PRO A 87 13.18 12.03 5.18
N LYS A 88 13.53 12.99 4.28
CA LYS A 88 12.75 13.27 3.05
C LYS A 88 12.46 12.02 2.23
N GLY A 89 13.47 11.17 1.97
CA GLY A 89 13.29 9.94 1.20
C GLY A 89 12.34 8.95 1.85
N LEU A 90 12.38 8.79 3.19
CA LEU A 90 11.44 7.95 3.91
C LEU A 90 10.03 8.55 3.87
N THR A 91 9.90 9.86 4.04
CA THR A 91 8.61 10.55 3.95
C THR A 91 7.97 10.38 2.57
N ALA A 92 8.76 10.51 1.50
CA ALA A 92 8.31 10.31 0.13
C ALA A 92 7.85 8.85 -0.09
N ALA A 93 8.69 7.88 0.29
CA ALA A 93 8.39 6.47 0.13
C ALA A 93 7.13 6.06 0.89
N THR A 94 7.03 6.37 2.18
CA THR A 94 5.87 6.00 3.00
C THR A 94 4.60 6.74 2.57
N GLY A 95 4.71 8.00 2.14
CA GLY A 95 3.55 8.75 1.64
C GLY A 95 3.02 8.23 0.31
N MET A 96 3.89 7.80 -0.60
CA MET A 96 3.49 7.12 -1.84
C MET A 96 2.92 5.73 -1.56
N ASP A 97 3.41 5.03 -0.54
CA ASP A 97 2.82 3.78 -0.04
C ASP A 97 1.38 4.00 0.43
N ALA A 98 1.14 5.03 1.23
CA ALA A 98 -0.22 5.41 1.66
C ALA A 98 -1.14 5.75 0.48
N LEU A 99 -0.62 6.43 -0.56
CA LEU A 99 -1.37 6.68 -1.78
C LEU A 99 -1.69 5.39 -2.54
N THR A 100 -0.75 4.47 -2.59
CA THR A 100 -0.95 3.15 -3.21
C THR A 100 -2.03 2.36 -2.46
N HIS A 101 -2.00 2.33 -1.14
CA HIS A 101 -3.06 1.75 -0.31
C HIS A 101 -4.44 2.33 -0.65
N ALA A 102 -4.53 3.66 -0.76
CA ALA A 102 -5.78 4.33 -1.04
C ALA A 102 -6.29 4.04 -2.47
N ILE A 103 -5.42 4.03 -3.48
CA ILE A 103 -5.80 3.77 -4.87
C ILE A 103 -6.16 2.29 -5.05
N GLU A 104 -5.32 1.34 -4.60
CA GLU A 104 -5.63 -0.08 -4.72
C GLU A 104 -6.88 -0.44 -3.92
N GLY A 105 -7.03 0.04 -2.69
CA GLY A 105 -8.24 -0.19 -1.90
C GLY A 105 -9.49 0.41 -2.53
N TYR A 106 -9.38 1.50 -3.30
CA TYR A 106 -10.50 2.09 -4.03
C TYR A 106 -10.93 1.24 -5.23
N ILE A 107 -9.98 0.62 -5.94
CA ILE A 107 -10.27 -0.16 -7.15
C ILE A 107 -10.37 -1.66 -6.92
N THR A 108 -10.02 -2.17 -5.73
CA THR A 108 -10.05 -3.62 -5.42
C THR A 108 -11.43 -4.22 -5.67
N ALA A 109 -11.47 -5.51 -5.99
CA ALA A 109 -12.72 -6.23 -6.28
C ALA A 109 -13.72 -6.23 -5.12
N ALA A 110 -13.25 -6.10 -3.87
CA ALA A 110 -14.09 -6.05 -2.67
C ALA A 110 -14.52 -4.62 -2.28
N ALA A 111 -14.14 -3.59 -3.04
CA ALA A 111 -14.49 -2.21 -2.75
C ALA A 111 -16.00 -1.95 -2.82
N TRP A 112 -16.51 -1.12 -1.91
CA TRP A 112 -17.90 -0.73 -1.81
C TRP A 112 -18.04 0.71 -1.26
N GLU A 113 -19.24 1.27 -1.25
CA GLU A 113 -19.48 2.70 -0.98
C GLU A 113 -18.81 3.21 0.30
N LEU A 114 -18.83 2.43 1.38
CA LEU A 114 -18.25 2.87 2.65
C LEU A 114 -16.73 2.88 2.62
N SER A 115 -16.10 1.88 1.99
CA SER A 115 -14.64 1.87 1.80
C SER A 115 -14.21 2.93 0.79
N ASP A 116 -14.98 3.15 -0.27
CA ASP A 116 -14.71 4.14 -1.30
C ASP A 116 -14.63 5.56 -0.72
N MET A 117 -15.50 5.88 0.25
CA MET A 117 -15.49 7.17 0.96
C MET A 117 -14.14 7.43 1.67
N PHE A 118 -13.59 6.42 2.35
CA PHE A 118 -12.28 6.55 3.01
C PHE A 118 -11.16 6.70 2.00
N HIS A 119 -11.15 5.88 0.95
CA HIS A 119 -10.09 5.89 -0.04
C HIS A 119 -10.03 7.19 -0.83
N LEU A 120 -11.16 7.69 -1.32
CA LEU A 120 -11.20 8.98 -2.04
C LEU A 120 -10.73 10.12 -1.15
N LYS A 121 -11.14 10.13 0.13
CA LYS A 121 -10.67 11.15 1.07
C LYS A 121 -9.19 11.04 1.36
N ALA A 122 -8.65 9.83 1.48
CA ALA A 122 -7.22 9.61 1.63
C ALA A 122 -6.43 10.08 0.40
N ILE A 123 -6.86 9.75 -0.82
CA ILE A 123 -6.24 10.22 -2.07
C ILE A 123 -6.19 11.75 -2.11
N GLU A 124 -7.31 12.43 -1.78
CA GLU A 124 -7.38 13.89 -1.74
C GLU A 124 -6.37 14.49 -0.76
N ILE A 125 -6.32 13.98 0.47
CA ILE A 125 -5.43 14.50 1.51
C ILE A 125 -3.97 14.26 1.11
N ILE A 126 -3.61 13.02 0.74
CA ILE A 126 -2.23 12.65 0.43
C ILE A 126 -1.71 13.42 -0.78
N SER A 127 -2.49 13.53 -1.85
CA SER A 127 -2.06 14.19 -3.09
C SER A 127 -1.75 15.67 -2.91
N ARG A 128 -2.54 16.38 -2.06
CA ARG A 128 -2.29 17.80 -1.77
C ARG A 128 -1.15 18.03 -0.79
N SER A 129 -0.85 17.06 0.10
CA SER A 129 -0.02 17.30 1.28
C SER A 129 1.36 16.65 1.23
N LEU A 130 1.57 15.61 0.42
CA LEU A 130 2.82 14.85 0.42
C LEU A 130 4.04 15.70 0.09
N ARG A 131 3.94 16.63 -0.87
CA ARG A 131 5.03 17.58 -1.18
C ARG A 131 5.40 18.44 0.02
N GLY A 132 4.39 18.92 0.75
CA GLY A 132 4.59 19.70 1.99
C GLY A 132 5.23 18.86 3.11
N ALA A 133 4.80 17.60 3.26
CA ALA A 133 5.38 16.69 4.25
C ALA A 133 6.85 16.38 3.93
N VAL A 134 7.22 16.18 2.65
CA VAL A 134 8.61 15.97 2.21
C VAL A 134 9.45 17.24 2.44
N ALA A 135 8.84 18.42 2.29
CA ALA A 135 9.45 19.69 2.68
C ALA A 135 9.48 19.93 4.20
N ASN A 136 8.91 19.00 4.97
CA ASN A 136 8.81 19.03 6.44
C ASN A 136 7.98 20.20 6.99
N THR A 137 6.90 20.59 6.30
CA THR A 137 5.96 21.58 6.83
C THR A 137 5.05 20.96 7.89
N PRO A 138 4.69 21.69 8.97
CA PRO A 138 3.79 21.16 10.00
C PRO A 138 2.44 20.71 9.44
N GLU A 139 1.85 21.48 8.52
CA GLU A 139 0.57 21.17 7.87
C GLU A 139 0.68 19.90 7.02
N GLY A 140 1.77 19.78 6.24
CA GLY A 140 2.02 18.58 5.43
C GLY A 140 2.17 17.34 6.30
N ARG A 141 2.87 17.42 7.44
CA ARG A 141 3.00 16.32 8.40
C ARG A 141 1.66 15.95 9.02
N ALA A 142 0.87 16.92 9.45
CA ALA A 142 -0.44 16.70 10.06
C ALA A 142 -1.41 16.04 9.06
N ASP A 143 -1.48 16.58 7.85
CA ASP A 143 -2.32 16.02 6.80
C ASP A 143 -1.89 14.59 6.40
N MET A 144 -0.57 14.32 6.27
CA MET A 144 -0.09 12.98 5.95
C MET A 144 -0.36 11.98 7.07
N ALA A 145 -0.24 12.39 8.34
CA ALA A 145 -0.62 11.56 9.48
C ALA A 145 -2.10 11.15 9.41
N LEU A 146 -2.99 12.10 9.08
CA LEU A 146 -4.41 11.82 8.87
C LEU A 146 -4.66 11.00 7.61
N GLY A 147 -4.06 11.36 6.47
CA GLY A 147 -4.33 10.75 5.16
C GLY A 147 -4.00 9.26 5.14
N GLN A 148 -2.83 8.87 5.69
CA GLN A 148 -2.44 7.46 5.78
C GLN A 148 -3.37 6.66 6.72
N TYR A 149 -3.78 7.25 7.84
CA TYR A 149 -4.72 6.62 8.77
C TYR A 149 -6.09 6.36 8.12
N VAL A 150 -6.61 7.33 7.38
CA VAL A 150 -7.87 7.21 6.62
C VAL A 150 -7.74 6.14 5.53
N ALA A 151 -6.60 6.06 4.82
CA ALA A 151 -6.33 4.98 3.87
C ALA A 151 -6.39 3.61 4.56
N GLY A 152 -5.80 3.48 5.76
CA GLY A 152 -5.83 2.27 6.57
C GLY A 152 -7.22 1.83 6.97
N MET A 153 -8.07 2.77 7.36
CA MET A 153 -9.49 2.49 7.65
C MET A 153 -10.23 1.91 6.44
N GLY A 154 -9.83 2.30 5.23
CA GLY A 154 -10.39 1.78 4.00
C GLY A 154 -9.86 0.38 3.66
N PHE A 155 -8.58 0.27 3.31
CA PHE A 155 -8.02 -0.96 2.73
C PHE A 155 -8.00 -2.14 3.71
N SER A 156 -7.94 -1.89 5.00
CA SER A 156 -8.03 -2.94 6.03
C SER A 156 -9.32 -3.76 5.95
N ASN A 157 -10.37 -3.24 5.33
CA ASN A 157 -11.66 -3.92 5.17
C ASN A 157 -11.84 -4.60 3.81
N VAL A 158 -11.10 -4.21 2.78
CA VAL A 158 -11.35 -4.65 1.41
C VAL A 158 -10.13 -5.25 0.71
N GLY A 159 -8.93 -5.09 1.28
CA GLY A 159 -7.69 -5.57 0.70
C GLY A 159 -7.12 -4.64 -0.37
N LEU A 160 -6.13 -5.15 -1.09
CA LEU A 160 -5.29 -4.41 -2.05
C LEU A 160 -5.31 -5.10 -3.42
N GLY A 161 -4.22 -5.02 -4.17
CA GLY A 161 -4.10 -5.58 -5.51
C GLY A 161 -2.67 -5.95 -5.89
N ILE A 162 -2.39 -5.95 -7.19
CA ILE A 162 -1.09 -6.44 -7.71
C ILE A 162 0.07 -5.46 -7.56
N VAL A 163 -0.15 -4.19 -7.23
CA VAL A 163 0.98 -3.29 -6.90
C VAL A 163 1.71 -3.83 -5.67
N HIS A 164 0.96 -4.10 -4.59
CA HIS A 164 1.54 -4.70 -3.38
C HIS A 164 2.09 -6.09 -3.63
N SER A 165 1.37 -6.93 -4.39
CA SER A 165 1.86 -8.27 -4.75
C SER A 165 3.21 -8.24 -5.47
N MET A 166 3.41 -7.28 -6.35
CA MET A 166 4.68 -7.09 -7.07
C MET A 166 5.76 -6.43 -6.19
N ALA A 167 5.39 -5.58 -5.25
CA ALA A 167 6.34 -4.92 -4.35
C ALA A 167 6.93 -5.86 -3.29
N HIS A 168 6.17 -6.83 -2.78
CA HIS A 168 6.59 -7.75 -1.73
C HIS A 168 7.85 -8.56 -2.09
N PRO A 169 7.93 -9.23 -3.26
CA PRO A 169 9.15 -9.98 -3.62
C PRO A 169 10.37 -9.09 -3.87
N LEU A 170 10.20 -7.83 -4.28
CA LEU A 170 11.30 -6.88 -4.38
C LEU A 170 11.90 -6.56 -3.01
N GLY A 171 11.05 -6.40 -2.00
CA GLY A 171 11.49 -6.24 -0.62
C GLY A 171 12.17 -7.50 -0.05
N ALA A 172 11.72 -8.68 -0.45
CA ALA A 172 12.28 -9.94 0.03
C ALA A 172 13.63 -10.28 -0.62
N LEU A 173 13.76 -10.07 -1.94
CA LEU A 173 14.95 -10.47 -2.70
C LEU A 173 16.07 -9.41 -2.70
N TYR A 174 15.70 -8.12 -2.77
CA TYR A 174 16.64 -7.02 -2.96
C TYR A 174 16.68 -6.03 -1.79
N ASP A 175 15.90 -6.30 -0.73
CA ASP A 175 15.73 -5.36 0.40
C ASP A 175 15.26 -3.96 -0.04
N THR A 176 14.50 -3.91 -1.15
CA THR A 176 13.97 -2.66 -1.68
C THR A 176 12.99 -2.07 -0.67
N PRO A 177 13.12 -0.78 -0.29
CA PRO A 177 12.15 -0.15 0.59
C PRO A 177 10.74 -0.26 0.01
N HIS A 178 9.81 -0.80 0.80
CA HIS A 178 8.45 -1.17 0.36
C HIS A 178 7.72 -0.04 -0.36
N GLY A 179 7.71 1.17 0.22
CA GLY A 179 7.03 2.31 -0.38
C GLY A 179 7.70 2.80 -1.67
N VAL A 180 9.01 2.59 -1.86
CA VAL A 180 9.69 2.88 -3.13
C VAL A 180 9.23 1.90 -4.20
N ALA A 181 9.20 0.60 -3.88
CA ALA A 181 8.72 -0.43 -4.80
C ALA A 181 7.27 -0.16 -5.24
N ASN A 182 6.37 0.08 -4.29
CA ASN A 182 4.98 0.43 -4.57
C ASN A 182 4.86 1.67 -5.48
N ALA A 183 5.59 2.74 -5.17
CA ALA A 183 5.52 3.99 -5.92
C ALA A 183 6.00 3.87 -7.37
N ILE A 184 7.02 3.05 -7.63
CA ILE A 184 7.52 2.78 -8.99
C ILE A 184 6.51 1.96 -9.80
N ILE A 185 5.91 0.94 -9.18
CA ILE A 185 5.00 -0.01 -9.82
C ILE A 185 3.61 0.62 -10.07
N LEU A 186 3.13 1.46 -9.16
CA LEU A 186 1.75 1.96 -9.13
C LEU A 186 1.28 2.55 -10.47
N PRO A 187 1.98 3.49 -11.14
CA PRO A 187 1.47 4.07 -12.38
C PRO A 187 1.28 3.04 -13.50
N THR A 188 2.20 2.08 -13.63
CA THR A 188 2.15 1.01 -14.65
C THR A 188 0.98 0.04 -14.39
N VAL A 189 0.78 -0.32 -13.15
CA VAL A 189 -0.36 -1.19 -12.77
C VAL A 189 -1.69 -0.43 -12.89
N MET A 190 -1.73 0.87 -12.61
CA MET A 190 -2.91 1.68 -12.87
C MET A 190 -3.30 1.67 -14.36
N GLU A 191 -2.34 1.80 -15.28
CA GLU A 191 -2.58 1.68 -16.72
C GLU A 191 -3.15 0.29 -17.08
N TYR A 192 -2.56 -0.77 -16.55
CA TYR A 192 -3.01 -2.14 -16.75
C TYR A 192 -4.45 -2.37 -16.27
N ASN A 193 -4.83 -1.82 -15.12
CA ASN A 193 -6.14 -2.00 -14.49
C ASN A 193 -7.24 -1.08 -15.03
N ALA A 194 -6.89 -0.02 -15.76
CA ALA A 194 -7.80 1.08 -16.09
C ALA A 194 -9.12 0.64 -16.75
N GLU A 195 -9.06 -0.34 -17.63
CA GLU A 195 -10.26 -0.84 -18.35
C GLU A 195 -11.22 -1.62 -17.45
N ALA A 196 -10.71 -2.26 -16.38
CA ALA A 196 -11.50 -3.08 -15.47
C ALA A 196 -12.18 -2.28 -14.34
N THR A 197 -12.00 -0.96 -14.28
CA THR A 197 -12.42 -0.13 -13.14
C THR A 197 -13.61 0.79 -13.41
N GLY A 198 -14.28 0.65 -14.56
CA GLY A 198 -15.41 1.51 -14.94
C GLY A 198 -15.01 3.00 -14.93
N GLU A 199 -15.71 3.80 -14.13
CA GLU A 199 -15.48 5.25 -14.02
C GLU A 199 -14.62 5.64 -12.80
N LYS A 200 -14.13 4.69 -12.00
CA LYS A 200 -13.40 4.97 -10.75
C LYS A 200 -12.20 5.91 -10.95
N TYR A 201 -11.53 5.86 -12.10
CA TYR A 201 -10.39 6.75 -12.39
C TYR A 201 -10.79 8.21 -12.59
N ARG A 202 -12.05 8.52 -12.92
CA ARG A 202 -12.56 9.88 -12.90
C ARG A 202 -12.49 10.47 -11.50
N GLU A 203 -12.93 9.70 -10.51
CA GLU A 203 -12.90 10.12 -9.12
C GLU A 203 -11.47 10.18 -8.55
N ILE A 204 -10.60 9.24 -8.95
CA ILE A 204 -9.16 9.32 -8.61
C ILE A 204 -8.56 10.62 -9.17
N ALA A 205 -8.76 10.92 -10.45
CA ALA A 205 -8.26 12.16 -11.07
C ALA A 205 -8.77 13.40 -10.34
N ARG A 206 -10.05 13.42 -9.98
CA ARG A 206 -10.67 14.52 -9.21
C ARG A 206 -10.03 14.67 -7.84
N ALA A 207 -9.87 13.57 -7.09
CA ALA A 207 -9.25 13.57 -5.77
C ALA A 207 -7.77 13.97 -5.82
N MET A 208 -7.05 13.62 -6.90
CA MET A 208 -5.69 14.07 -7.18
C MET A 208 -5.58 15.55 -7.55
N GLY A 209 -6.70 16.26 -7.69
CA GLY A 209 -6.74 17.69 -7.99
C GLY A 209 -6.66 18.04 -9.48
N VAL A 210 -6.84 17.07 -10.38
CA VAL A 210 -6.91 17.32 -11.83
C VAL A 210 -8.09 18.23 -12.14
N LYS A 211 -7.88 19.24 -12.98
CA LYS A 211 -8.93 20.21 -13.37
C LYS A 211 -9.66 19.74 -14.62
N GLY A 212 -10.96 20.10 -14.75
CA GLY A 212 -11.77 19.83 -15.93
C GLY A 212 -12.15 18.36 -16.11
N VAL A 213 -12.05 17.54 -15.07
CA VAL A 213 -12.31 16.09 -15.12
C VAL A 213 -13.72 15.76 -15.64
N ASP A 214 -14.70 16.63 -15.34
CA ASP A 214 -16.10 16.42 -15.74
C ASP A 214 -16.32 16.51 -17.26
N ASP A 215 -15.45 17.24 -17.96
CA ASP A 215 -15.50 17.42 -19.42
C ASP A 215 -14.63 16.39 -20.16
N MET A 216 -13.89 15.53 -19.45
CA MET A 216 -12.99 14.54 -20.03
C MET A 216 -13.74 13.27 -20.48
N THR A 217 -13.31 12.72 -21.60
CA THR A 217 -13.64 11.35 -22.00
C THR A 217 -13.05 10.34 -21.04
N GLN A 218 -13.51 9.09 -21.11
CA GLN A 218 -13.00 8.02 -20.25
C GLN A 218 -11.50 7.78 -20.43
N GLU A 219 -10.99 7.83 -21.65
CA GLU A 219 -9.57 7.71 -21.95
C GLU A 219 -8.76 8.87 -21.33
N GLU A 220 -9.25 10.10 -21.47
CA GLU A 220 -8.59 11.30 -20.96
C GLU A 220 -8.50 11.29 -19.43
N TYR A 221 -9.58 11.01 -18.70
CA TYR A 221 -9.50 11.02 -17.24
C TYR A 221 -8.72 9.81 -16.68
N ARG A 222 -8.72 8.65 -17.35
CA ARG A 222 -7.86 7.52 -16.98
C ARG A 222 -6.39 7.88 -17.11
N LYS A 223 -6.01 8.47 -18.24
CA LYS A 223 -4.66 8.97 -18.45
C LYS A 223 -4.29 10.06 -17.44
N ALA A 224 -5.18 11.02 -17.21
CA ALA A 224 -4.94 12.12 -16.27
C ALA A 224 -4.73 11.64 -14.82
N ALA A 225 -5.47 10.61 -14.37
CA ALA A 225 -5.26 10.00 -13.06
C ALA A 225 -3.87 9.39 -12.92
N VAL A 226 -3.44 8.60 -13.91
CA VAL A 226 -2.11 7.98 -13.93
C VAL A 226 -1.00 9.02 -13.99
N ASP A 227 -1.15 10.03 -14.85
CA ASP A 227 -0.17 11.11 -15.00
C ASP A 227 -0.03 11.93 -13.70
N ALA A 228 -1.14 12.18 -12.98
CA ALA A 228 -1.11 12.87 -11.70
C ALA A 228 -0.33 12.08 -10.63
N VAL A 229 -0.50 10.77 -10.57
CA VAL A 229 0.26 9.89 -9.67
C VAL A 229 1.74 9.88 -10.06
N ARG A 230 2.05 9.72 -11.35
CA ARG A 230 3.42 9.73 -11.87
C ARG A 230 4.13 11.06 -11.56
N GLN A 231 3.43 12.18 -11.77
CA GLN A 231 3.98 13.50 -11.46
C GLN A 231 4.25 13.68 -9.97
N LEU A 232 3.35 13.21 -9.10
CA LEU A 232 3.58 13.27 -7.64
C LEU A 232 4.82 12.46 -7.23
N SER A 233 5.00 11.25 -7.77
CA SER A 233 6.21 10.42 -7.53
C SER A 233 7.49 11.17 -7.93
N ILE A 234 7.49 11.82 -9.10
CA ILE A 234 8.63 12.62 -9.59
C ILE A 234 8.90 13.79 -8.65
N ASP A 235 7.88 14.54 -8.28
CA ASP A 235 7.99 15.74 -7.44
C ASP A 235 8.57 15.44 -6.05
N VAL A 236 8.32 14.24 -5.52
CA VAL A 236 8.84 13.81 -4.22
C VAL A 236 10.13 12.98 -4.31
N GLY A 237 10.68 12.84 -5.52
CA GLY A 237 11.99 12.24 -5.77
C GLY A 237 12.02 10.71 -5.74
N ILE A 238 10.92 10.04 -6.07
CA ILE A 238 10.89 8.59 -6.25
C ILE A 238 11.46 8.21 -7.62
N PRO A 239 12.29 7.15 -7.73
CA PRO A 239 12.72 6.61 -9.01
C PRO A 239 11.55 6.19 -9.89
N THR A 240 11.68 6.27 -11.20
CA THR A 240 10.59 5.97 -12.16
C THR A 240 10.65 4.58 -12.76
N ASN A 241 11.66 3.79 -12.45
CA ASN A 241 11.86 2.44 -12.98
C ASN A 241 12.66 1.56 -12.00
N LEU A 242 12.76 0.28 -12.32
CA LEU A 242 13.44 -0.74 -11.52
C LEU A 242 14.81 -1.15 -12.08
N LYS A 243 15.37 -0.45 -13.09
CA LYS A 243 16.60 -0.83 -13.80
C LYS A 243 17.80 -1.07 -12.91
N ASP A 244 17.95 -0.25 -11.88
CA ASP A 244 19.07 -0.33 -10.94
C ASP A 244 18.80 -1.31 -9.78
N ILE A 245 17.62 -1.92 -9.73
CA ILE A 245 17.17 -2.80 -8.65
C ILE A 245 17.02 -4.22 -9.16
N VAL A 246 16.27 -4.43 -10.24
CA VAL A 246 15.86 -5.76 -10.73
C VAL A 246 16.81 -6.26 -11.79
N LYS A 247 17.24 -7.51 -11.64
CA LYS A 247 17.98 -8.24 -12.69
C LYS A 247 16.99 -8.98 -13.59
N PRO A 248 17.13 -8.92 -14.93
CA PRO A 248 16.22 -9.59 -15.86
C PRO A 248 16.03 -11.09 -15.57
N GLU A 249 17.10 -11.77 -15.14
CA GLU A 249 17.06 -13.20 -14.81
C GLU A 249 16.17 -13.56 -13.63
N ASP A 250 15.88 -12.59 -12.74
CA ASP A 250 15.05 -12.82 -11.55
C ASP A 250 13.55 -12.56 -11.81
N ILE A 251 13.18 -11.99 -12.97
CA ILE A 251 11.79 -11.67 -13.30
C ILE A 251 10.85 -12.89 -13.20
N PRO A 252 11.22 -14.09 -13.69
CA PRO A 252 10.35 -15.26 -13.54
C PRO A 252 10.02 -15.59 -12.07
N PHE A 253 11.00 -15.48 -11.19
CA PHE A 253 10.81 -15.69 -9.74
C PHE A 253 9.92 -14.59 -9.14
N LEU A 254 10.18 -13.33 -9.47
CA LEU A 254 9.40 -12.19 -8.99
C LEU A 254 7.93 -12.29 -9.44
N ALA A 255 7.70 -12.64 -10.70
CA ALA A 255 6.36 -12.77 -11.26
C ALA A 255 5.56 -13.92 -10.62
N GLN A 256 6.20 -15.08 -10.41
CA GLN A 256 5.56 -16.20 -9.72
C GLN A 256 5.25 -15.83 -8.25
N SER A 257 6.21 -15.22 -7.55
CA SER A 257 6.02 -14.81 -6.15
C SER A 257 4.89 -13.79 -6.01
N ALA A 258 4.79 -12.84 -6.94
CA ALA A 258 3.70 -11.86 -6.96
C ALA A 258 2.34 -12.51 -7.30
N TYR A 259 2.34 -13.51 -8.18
CA TYR A 259 1.12 -14.26 -8.50
C TYR A 259 0.58 -15.05 -7.31
N ASP A 260 1.46 -15.60 -6.48
CA ASP A 260 1.11 -16.39 -5.29
C ASP A 260 0.81 -15.51 -4.06
N ASP A 261 0.99 -14.19 -4.18
CA ASP A 261 0.79 -13.25 -3.08
C ASP A 261 -0.68 -13.06 -2.68
N ALA A 262 -0.91 -12.87 -1.38
CA ALA A 262 -2.24 -12.74 -0.78
C ALA A 262 -3.02 -11.50 -1.27
N CYS A 263 -2.35 -10.45 -1.76
CA CYS A 263 -3.00 -9.23 -2.26
C CYS A 263 -3.55 -9.39 -3.69
N ARG A 264 -2.96 -10.28 -4.50
CA ARG A 264 -3.36 -10.46 -5.91
C ARG A 264 -4.85 -10.72 -6.14
N PRO A 265 -5.55 -11.55 -5.36
CA PRO A 265 -6.96 -11.82 -5.60
C PRO A 265 -7.87 -10.58 -5.50
N GLY A 266 -7.41 -9.51 -4.84
CA GLY A 266 -8.12 -8.23 -4.76
C GLY A 266 -8.01 -7.38 -6.03
N ASN A 267 -7.12 -7.70 -6.98
CA ASN A 267 -6.95 -6.89 -8.18
C ASN A 267 -8.24 -6.87 -9.03
N PRO A 268 -8.68 -5.70 -9.55
CA PRO A 268 -9.94 -5.60 -10.30
C PRO A 268 -9.91 -6.34 -11.63
N LYS A 269 -8.73 -6.54 -12.22
CA LYS A 269 -8.51 -7.29 -13.44
C LYS A 269 -7.86 -8.63 -13.13
N GLU A 270 -8.41 -9.72 -13.69
CA GLU A 270 -7.78 -11.02 -13.59
C GLU A 270 -6.36 -10.95 -14.19
N THR A 271 -5.40 -11.52 -13.49
CA THR A 271 -3.97 -11.33 -13.79
C THR A 271 -3.27 -12.66 -13.75
N SER A 272 -2.56 -12.98 -14.83
CA SER A 272 -1.71 -14.18 -14.97
C SER A 272 -0.25 -13.89 -14.58
N VAL A 273 0.54 -14.97 -14.43
CA VAL A 273 2.01 -14.84 -14.26
C VAL A 273 2.65 -14.15 -15.48
N GLU A 274 2.13 -14.42 -16.69
CA GLU A 274 2.63 -13.78 -17.92
C GLU A 274 2.36 -12.26 -17.92
N ASP A 275 1.18 -11.82 -17.44
CA ASP A 275 0.88 -10.39 -17.32
C ASP A 275 1.84 -9.71 -16.34
N ILE A 276 2.06 -10.32 -15.18
CA ILE A 276 2.98 -9.78 -14.16
C ILE A 276 4.42 -9.72 -14.71
N THR A 277 4.84 -10.75 -15.47
CA THR A 277 6.14 -10.76 -16.13
C THR A 277 6.29 -9.55 -17.06
N LYS A 278 5.31 -9.30 -17.93
CA LYS A 278 5.31 -8.14 -18.84
C LYS A 278 5.32 -6.80 -18.10
N LEU A 279 4.61 -6.71 -16.97
CA LEU A 279 4.62 -5.52 -16.13
C LEU A 279 6.01 -5.25 -15.54
N TYR A 280 6.71 -6.28 -15.01
CA TYR A 280 8.10 -6.12 -14.56
C TYR A 280 9.04 -5.75 -15.71
N GLU A 281 8.95 -6.41 -16.87
CA GLU A 281 9.76 -6.12 -18.05
C GLU A 281 9.61 -4.66 -18.52
N SER A 282 8.41 -4.09 -18.39
CA SER A 282 8.17 -2.70 -18.78
C SER A 282 8.77 -1.67 -17.82
N LEU A 283 9.19 -2.10 -16.62
CA LEU A 283 9.75 -1.25 -15.57
C LEU A 283 11.28 -1.27 -15.51
N ILE A 284 11.96 -2.11 -16.32
CA ILE A 284 13.43 -2.23 -16.37
C ILE A 284 14.04 -1.65 -17.63
#